data_0343c7adbfee17c4a83927d8cb3072ed
#
_entry.id   0343c7adbfee17c4a83927d8cb3072ed
#
_cell.length_a   1.000
_cell.length_b   1.000
_cell.length_c   1.000
_cell.angle_alpha   90.00
_cell.angle_beta   90.00
_cell.angle_gamma   90.00
#
_symmetry.space_group_name_H-M   'P 1'
#
loop_
_entity.id
_entity.type
_entity.pdbx_description
1 polymer ?
#
loop_
_entity_poly.entity_id
_entity_poly.type
_entity_poly.pdbx_seq_one_letter_code
_entity_poly.pdbx_strand_id
1 'polypeptide(L)'
;MDNLILTGWFWKDYAVAAAVALRHYRRADIYGVSTRRLPEMLNEEGTKYKEIAILGVGLTGDPELLGKALTKLQKNGVHIRWISALDFPEYIGDNIRKKLDSFVCYDDGITEATSQCFNIPYNDIAPLASQEVPKNLRSVHELLEAAMYFYRNFQDERAYGMAIYHIAHNEPESRWGSCEKQMIEHYRRYGHRELVGKSDVMMNLHDRINRIAPRDKARVFIYGESGTGKETIAMFIHTKSPRKNEPFCTFNCASVTPNLLEDRFFGHEKGAFTGANEQKKGLFEIANGGTLFLDEIGEMPLEAQGVLLRVLEGGRFTRVGGTEEISVDVRLITATNRNLAELVREGKFREDLYHRLCVVQIHAPSLREHKEDIEQIANGRWLKEHHHRLEADQIAVLKTYDYPGNVRELINILDRASVLDESDFAKLLKEHKEMTSGLTSSSETKEEIPDELEVAVRIHVKRVYEKYDRNLTRTAEALKAARNTVKKYLED
;
A
#
# COMPACT_ATOMS: atom_id res chain seq x y z
N MET A 1 -26.37 -17.25 18.31
CA MET A 1 -27.10 -17.63 17.07
C MET A 1 -26.89 -19.10 16.83
N ASP A 2 -27.79 -19.77 16.06
CA ASP A 2 -27.68 -21.22 15.87
C ASP A 2 -26.83 -21.58 14.63
N ASN A 3 -26.53 -20.62 13.80
CA ASN A 3 -25.88 -20.83 12.51
C ASN A 3 -24.58 -20.01 12.39
N LEU A 4 -23.58 -20.59 11.75
CA LEU A 4 -22.29 -20.00 11.45
C LEU A 4 -22.00 -20.09 9.94
N ILE A 5 -21.57 -18.99 9.34
CA ILE A 5 -21.07 -18.95 7.98
C ILE A 5 -19.58 -18.61 8.03
N LEU A 6 -18.75 -19.54 7.57
CA LEU A 6 -17.32 -19.37 7.37
C LEU A 6 -17.05 -19.21 5.87
N THR A 7 -16.48 -18.13 5.45
CA THR A 7 -16.25 -17.87 4.04
C THR A 7 -14.83 -17.41 3.77
N GLY A 8 -14.31 -17.73 2.58
CA GLY A 8 -13.10 -17.12 2.08
C GLY A 8 -13.29 -15.60 1.97
N TRP A 9 -12.20 -14.84 2.05
CA TRP A 9 -12.26 -13.37 2.06
C TRP A 9 -11.52 -12.71 0.87
N PHE A 10 -10.95 -13.53 -0.02
CA PHE A 10 -10.13 -13.03 -1.12
C PHE A 10 -10.95 -12.52 -2.32
N TRP A 11 -12.16 -13.03 -2.53
CA TRP A 11 -12.94 -12.78 -3.72
C TRP A 11 -14.34 -12.26 -3.37
N LYS A 12 -14.85 -11.33 -4.18
CA LYS A 12 -16.22 -10.82 -4.07
C LYS A 12 -17.26 -11.95 -4.17
N ASP A 13 -16.99 -12.95 -5.00
CA ASP A 13 -17.84 -14.12 -5.16
C ASP A 13 -18.07 -14.87 -3.85
N TYR A 14 -17.08 -14.93 -2.97
CA TYR A 14 -17.24 -15.54 -1.64
C TYR A 14 -18.16 -14.73 -0.72
N ALA A 15 -18.12 -13.40 -0.82
CA ALA A 15 -18.99 -12.54 -0.04
C ALA A 15 -20.44 -12.62 -0.55
N VAL A 16 -20.63 -12.68 -1.86
CA VAL A 16 -21.96 -12.87 -2.48
C VAL A 16 -22.51 -14.25 -2.12
N ALA A 17 -21.70 -15.31 -2.17
CA ALA A 17 -22.08 -16.64 -1.71
C ALA A 17 -22.50 -16.64 -0.23
N ALA A 18 -21.77 -15.93 0.64
CA ALA A 18 -22.13 -15.80 2.05
C ALA A 18 -23.44 -15.04 2.24
N ALA A 19 -23.73 -14.03 1.41
CA ALA A 19 -25.00 -13.33 1.43
C ALA A 19 -26.19 -14.24 1.00
N VAL A 20 -25.96 -15.11 0.00
CA VAL A 20 -26.94 -16.14 -0.39
C VAL A 20 -27.22 -17.12 0.74
N ALA A 21 -26.17 -17.61 1.40
CA ALA A 21 -26.31 -18.48 2.56
C ALA A 21 -27.03 -17.79 3.73
N LEU A 22 -26.76 -16.50 3.96
CA LEU A 22 -27.44 -15.72 4.99
C LEU A 22 -28.93 -15.53 4.71
N ARG A 23 -29.33 -15.40 3.43
CA ARG A 23 -30.75 -15.40 3.05
C ARG A 23 -31.45 -16.70 3.43
N HIS A 24 -30.76 -17.84 3.32
CA HIS A 24 -31.27 -19.14 3.77
C HIS A 24 -31.42 -19.19 5.29
N TYR A 25 -30.35 -18.88 6.02
CA TYR A 25 -30.33 -18.99 7.48
C TYR A 25 -31.09 -17.88 8.20
N ARG A 26 -31.37 -16.76 7.53
CA ARG A 26 -31.97 -15.51 8.05
C ARG A 26 -31.17 -14.83 9.15
N ARG A 27 -30.47 -15.60 10.01
CA ARG A 27 -29.56 -15.13 11.06
C ARG A 27 -28.40 -16.11 11.21
N ALA A 28 -27.18 -15.61 11.08
CA ALA A 28 -25.96 -16.35 11.29
C ALA A 28 -24.83 -15.40 11.71
N ASP A 29 -23.87 -15.91 12.45
CA ASP A 29 -22.58 -15.22 12.61
C ASP A 29 -21.75 -15.49 11.36
N ILE A 30 -21.03 -14.48 10.89
CA ILE A 30 -20.29 -14.54 9.62
C ILE A 30 -18.84 -14.16 9.88
N TYR A 31 -17.92 -15.04 9.49
CA TYR A 31 -16.49 -14.78 9.59
C TYR A 31 -15.78 -15.08 8.28
N GLY A 32 -14.88 -14.17 7.91
CA GLY A 32 -13.88 -14.44 6.89
C GLY A 32 -12.79 -15.36 7.48
N VAL A 33 -12.43 -16.43 6.79
CA VAL A 33 -11.46 -17.40 7.31
C VAL A 33 -10.46 -17.80 6.23
N SER A 34 -9.18 -17.90 6.62
CA SER A 34 -8.15 -18.52 5.78
C SER A 34 -8.12 -20.02 5.99
N THR A 35 -7.61 -20.77 5.00
CA THR A 35 -7.45 -22.22 5.08
C THR A 35 -6.62 -22.68 6.28
N ARG A 36 -5.65 -21.86 6.73
CA ARG A 36 -4.80 -22.16 7.91
C ARG A 36 -5.54 -21.95 9.22
N ARG A 37 -6.39 -20.92 9.31
CA ARG A 37 -7.13 -20.58 10.54
C ARG A 37 -8.42 -21.39 10.70
N LEU A 38 -8.93 -21.99 9.62
CA LEU A 38 -10.18 -22.74 9.64
C LEU A 38 -10.21 -23.85 10.73
N PRO A 39 -9.19 -24.70 10.87
CA PRO A 39 -9.21 -25.77 11.90
C PRO A 39 -9.28 -25.21 13.32
N GLU A 40 -8.56 -24.13 13.60
CA GLU A 40 -8.55 -23.47 14.92
C GLU A 40 -9.92 -22.88 15.22
N MET A 41 -10.50 -22.12 14.31
CA MET A 41 -11.82 -21.51 14.47
C MET A 41 -12.93 -22.55 14.65
N LEU A 42 -12.93 -23.62 13.89
CA LEU A 42 -13.87 -24.74 14.08
C LEU A 42 -13.72 -25.40 15.45
N ASN A 43 -12.50 -25.50 15.96
CA ASN A 43 -12.24 -26.10 17.26
C ASN A 43 -12.64 -25.18 18.43
N GLU A 44 -12.44 -23.87 18.30
CA GLU A 44 -12.71 -22.89 19.35
C GLU A 44 -14.19 -22.48 19.39
N GLU A 45 -14.78 -22.21 18.23
CA GLU A 45 -16.10 -21.60 18.11
C GLU A 45 -17.18 -22.57 17.63
N GLY A 46 -16.82 -23.56 16.80
CA GLY A 46 -17.78 -24.35 16.05
C GLY A 46 -18.84 -25.10 16.91
N THR A 47 -18.49 -25.52 18.12
CA THR A 47 -19.45 -26.20 19.01
C THR A 47 -20.55 -25.32 19.60
N LYS A 48 -20.46 -23.99 19.39
CA LYS A 48 -21.50 -23.01 19.80
C LYS A 48 -22.70 -23.01 18.87
N TYR A 49 -22.57 -23.60 17.68
CA TYR A 49 -23.55 -23.54 16.60
C TYR A 49 -24.16 -24.93 16.35
N LYS A 50 -25.35 -24.94 15.76
CA LYS A 50 -26.02 -26.17 15.32
C LYS A 50 -25.71 -26.47 13.85
N GLU A 51 -25.57 -25.44 13.02
CA GLU A 51 -25.22 -25.57 11.61
C GLU A 51 -24.04 -24.65 11.25
N ILE A 52 -23.13 -25.16 10.43
CA ILE A 52 -21.97 -24.44 9.91
C ILE A 52 -21.94 -24.57 8.39
N ALA A 53 -21.96 -23.44 7.66
CA ALA A 53 -21.68 -23.38 6.24
C ALA A 53 -20.24 -22.91 6.00
N ILE A 54 -19.44 -23.69 5.28
CA ILE A 54 -18.07 -23.33 4.88
C ILE A 54 -18.09 -23.07 3.36
N LEU A 55 -17.78 -21.85 2.96
CA LEU A 55 -17.93 -21.37 1.59
C LEU A 55 -16.59 -20.91 1.00
N GLY A 56 -16.16 -21.53 -0.08
CA GLY A 56 -14.97 -21.09 -0.82
C GLY A 56 -13.64 -21.25 -0.09
N VAL A 57 -13.59 -22.01 1.00
CA VAL A 57 -12.37 -22.25 1.75
C VAL A 57 -11.74 -23.56 1.26
N GLY A 58 -10.51 -23.49 0.73
CA GLY A 58 -9.77 -24.67 0.26
C GLY A 58 -9.07 -25.44 1.36
N LEU A 59 -8.47 -26.58 1.00
CA LEU A 59 -7.69 -27.46 1.91
C LEU A 59 -6.18 -27.24 1.70
N THR A 60 -5.63 -26.16 2.23
CA THR A 60 -4.16 -25.91 2.21
C THR A 60 -3.55 -25.89 3.62
N GLY A 61 -4.38 -26.08 4.66
CA GLY A 61 -3.95 -26.16 6.05
C GLY A 61 -3.55 -27.57 6.49
N ASP A 62 -3.42 -27.76 7.81
CA ASP A 62 -3.15 -29.07 8.42
C ASP A 62 -4.39 -29.98 8.36
N PRO A 63 -4.39 -31.06 7.52
CA PRO A 63 -5.56 -31.93 7.37
C PRO A 63 -5.87 -32.76 8.63
N GLU A 64 -4.86 -33.04 9.44
CA GLU A 64 -5.05 -33.83 10.67
C GLU A 64 -5.76 -32.98 11.73
N LEU A 65 -5.33 -31.72 11.89
CA LEU A 65 -5.97 -30.78 12.81
C LEU A 65 -7.41 -30.47 12.39
N LEU A 66 -7.65 -30.30 11.10
CA LEU A 66 -8.99 -30.12 10.54
C LEU A 66 -9.86 -31.37 10.78
N GLY A 67 -9.32 -32.53 10.51
CA GLY A 67 -10.02 -33.80 10.75
C GLY A 67 -10.43 -34.02 12.23
N LYS A 68 -9.59 -33.60 13.17
CA LYS A 68 -9.89 -33.61 14.61
C LYS A 68 -11.01 -32.62 14.96
N ALA A 69 -10.96 -31.42 14.45
CA ALA A 69 -11.99 -30.38 14.65
C ALA A 69 -13.36 -30.87 14.14
N LEU A 70 -13.44 -31.34 12.89
CA LEU A 70 -14.66 -31.86 12.29
C LEU A 70 -15.23 -33.05 13.07
N THR A 71 -14.38 -33.96 13.53
CA THR A 71 -14.82 -35.12 14.36
C THR A 71 -15.41 -34.64 15.69
N LYS A 72 -14.85 -33.63 16.31
CA LYS A 72 -15.38 -33.01 17.53
C LYS A 72 -16.77 -32.42 17.30
N LEU A 73 -16.93 -31.67 16.19
CA LEU A 73 -18.21 -31.05 15.84
C LEU A 73 -19.29 -32.12 15.57
N GLN A 74 -18.98 -33.14 14.78
CA GLN A 74 -19.89 -34.23 14.48
C GLN A 74 -20.37 -34.96 15.76
N LYS A 75 -19.45 -35.22 16.71
CA LYS A 75 -19.81 -35.81 18.01
C LYS A 75 -20.75 -34.93 18.85
N ASN A 76 -20.72 -33.60 18.62
CA ASN A 76 -21.59 -32.65 19.30
C ASN A 76 -22.89 -32.40 18.52
N GLY A 77 -23.17 -33.12 17.43
CA GLY A 77 -24.39 -33.00 16.64
C GLY A 77 -24.45 -31.71 15.80
N VAL A 78 -23.29 -31.12 15.46
CA VAL A 78 -23.21 -29.95 14.61
C VAL A 78 -23.28 -30.38 13.15
N HIS A 79 -24.19 -29.80 12.37
CA HIS A 79 -24.32 -30.06 10.95
C HIS A 79 -23.37 -29.15 10.14
N ILE A 80 -22.58 -29.77 9.25
CA ILE A 80 -21.55 -29.04 8.47
C ILE A 80 -21.80 -29.22 6.97
N ARG A 81 -21.99 -28.11 6.28
CA ARG A 81 -22.06 -28.03 4.83
C ARG A 81 -20.81 -27.31 4.28
N TRP A 82 -20.15 -27.95 3.31
CA TRP A 82 -18.98 -27.38 2.69
C TRP A 82 -19.19 -27.22 1.18
N ILE A 83 -19.10 -26.00 0.70
CA ILE A 83 -19.25 -25.63 -0.71
C ILE A 83 -17.92 -25.05 -1.19
N SER A 84 -17.33 -25.64 -2.22
CA SER A 84 -15.99 -25.27 -2.72
C SER A 84 -16.02 -25.15 -4.25
N ALA A 85 -15.17 -24.28 -4.80
CA ALA A 85 -14.91 -24.22 -6.24
C ALA A 85 -13.83 -25.24 -6.66
N LEU A 86 -13.11 -25.82 -5.71
CA LEU A 86 -12.06 -26.82 -5.97
C LEU A 86 -12.36 -28.08 -5.18
N ASP A 87 -12.18 -29.23 -5.84
CA ASP A 87 -12.31 -30.51 -5.17
C ASP A 87 -11.16 -30.74 -4.16
N PHE A 88 -11.39 -31.61 -3.21
CA PHE A 88 -10.36 -31.98 -2.25
C PHE A 88 -9.34 -32.94 -2.92
N PRO A 89 -8.04 -32.78 -2.64
CA PRO A 89 -7.05 -33.77 -3.08
C PRO A 89 -7.43 -35.20 -2.65
N GLU A 90 -7.27 -36.19 -3.54
CA GLU A 90 -7.73 -37.57 -3.32
C GLU A 90 -7.23 -38.18 -2.01
N TYR A 91 -5.98 -37.92 -1.64
CA TYR A 91 -5.34 -38.49 -0.43
C TYR A 91 -5.89 -37.95 0.91
N ILE A 92 -6.64 -36.83 0.87
CA ILE A 92 -7.23 -36.20 2.08
C ILE A 92 -8.77 -36.23 1.99
N GLY A 93 -9.30 -36.13 0.77
CA GLY A 93 -10.70 -35.82 0.48
C GLY A 93 -11.70 -36.76 1.16
N ASP A 94 -11.50 -38.04 1.07
CA ASP A 94 -12.44 -39.05 1.58
C ASP A 94 -12.59 -39.03 3.12
N ASN A 95 -11.52 -38.80 3.85
CA ASN A 95 -11.56 -38.74 5.30
C ASN A 95 -12.26 -37.48 5.82
N ILE A 96 -12.12 -36.34 5.09
CA ILE A 96 -12.79 -35.09 5.43
C ILE A 96 -14.26 -35.14 5.00
N ARG A 97 -14.56 -35.58 3.76
CA ARG A 97 -15.94 -35.68 3.22
C ARG A 97 -16.88 -36.51 4.11
N LYS A 98 -16.39 -37.65 4.66
CA LYS A 98 -17.17 -38.50 5.57
C LYS A 98 -17.60 -37.83 6.88
N LYS A 99 -17.02 -36.65 7.19
CA LYS A 99 -17.31 -35.88 8.40
C LYS A 99 -18.21 -34.67 8.13
N LEU A 100 -18.67 -34.51 6.91
CA LEU A 100 -19.54 -33.41 6.47
C LEU A 100 -20.94 -33.98 6.20
N ASP A 101 -21.97 -33.19 6.49
CA ASP A 101 -23.35 -33.53 6.10
C ASP A 101 -23.57 -33.37 4.60
N SER A 102 -22.89 -32.38 4.00
CA SER A 102 -22.83 -32.22 2.55
C SER A 102 -21.53 -31.59 2.10
N PHE A 103 -21.03 -32.05 0.96
CA PHE A 103 -19.93 -31.43 0.22
C PHE A 103 -20.38 -31.20 -1.23
N VAL A 104 -20.27 -29.97 -1.68
CA VAL A 104 -20.61 -29.58 -3.07
C VAL A 104 -19.39 -28.91 -3.67
N CYS A 105 -18.96 -29.39 -4.82
CA CYS A 105 -17.93 -28.78 -5.64
C CYS A 105 -18.54 -28.37 -6.99
N TYR A 106 -18.25 -27.15 -7.45
CA TYR A 106 -18.85 -26.61 -8.65
C TYR A 106 -17.85 -25.74 -9.41
N ASP A 107 -17.68 -26.00 -10.69
CA ASP A 107 -16.71 -25.31 -11.55
C ASP A 107 -17.15 -23.89 -11.92
N ASP A 108 -18.47 -23.58 -11.85
CA ASP A 108 -19.05 -22.30 -12.30
C ASP A 108 -19.06 -21.17 -11.24
N GLY A 109 -18.42 -21.40 -10.09
CA GLY A 109 -18.30 -20.39 -9.03
C GLY A 109 -19.05 -20.73 -7.74
N ILE A 110 -18.61 -20.14 -6.65
CA ILE A 110 -19.13 -20.42 -5.31
C ILE A 110 -20.53 -19.87 -5.10
N THR A 111 -20.86 -18.71 -5.67
CA THR A 111 -22.19 -18.12 -5.55
C THR A 111 -23.24 -19.00 -6.19
N GLU A 112 -22.99 -19.51 -7.41
CA GLU A 112 -23.90 -20.42 -8.12
C GLU A 112 -24.10 -21.72 -7.33
N ALA A 113 -23.00 -22.36 -6.90
CA ALA A 113 -23.05 -23.56 -6.08
C ALA A 113 -23.84 -23.37 -4.77
N THR A 114 -23.66 -22.21 -4.12
CA THR A 114 -24.37 -21.86 -2.89
C THR A 114 -25.86 -21.64 -3.15
N SER A 115 -26.20 -20.95 -4.23
CA SER A 115 -27.57 -20.74 -4.65
C SER A 115 -28.33 -22.07 -4.89
N GLN A 116 -27.70 -22.97 -5.63
CA GLN A 116 -28.26 -24.30 -5.88
C GLN A 116 -28.38 -25.14 -4.62
N CYS A 117 -27.35 -25.16 -3.77
CA CYS A 117 -27.34 -25.93 -2.53
C CYS A 117 -28.46 -25.51 -1.56
N PHE A 118 -28.75 -24.22 -1.47
CA PHE A 118 -29.75 -23.66 -0.58
C PHE A 118 -31.09 -23.35 -1.26
N ASN A 119 -31.17 -23.51 -2.58
CA ASN A 119 -32.34 -23.13 -3.40
C ASN A 119 -32.78 -21.67 -3.17
N ILE A 120 -31.81 -20.75 -3.18
CA ILE A 120 -32.02 -19.30 -2.95
C ILE A 120 -31.65 -18.51 -4.20
N PRO A 121 -32.56 -17.72 -4.80
CA PRO A 121 -32.23 -16.88 -5.94
C PRO A 121 -31.27 -15.74 -5.54
N TYR A 122 -30.35 -15.38 -6.45
CA TYR A 122 -29.32 -14.37 -6.20
C TYR A 122 -29.11 -13.38 -7.36
N ASN A 123 -29.94 -13.42 -8.40
CA ASN A 123 -29.79 -12.60 -9.61
C ASN A 123 -29.72 -11.10 -9.33
N ASP A 124 -30.33 -10.63 -8.24
CA ASP A 124 -30.32 -9.24 -7.79
C ASP A 124 -28.96 -8.80 -7.21
N ILE A 125 -28.14 -9.73 -6.70
CA ILE A 125 -26.84 -9.46 -6.11
C ILE A 125 -25.67 -10.07 -6.90
N ALA A 126 -25.95 -10.95 -7.87
CA ALA A 126 -24.92 -11.56 -8.73
C ALA A 126 -23.94 -10.56 -9.36
N PRO A 127 -24.37 -9.37 -9.84
CA PRO A 127 -23.48 -8.40 -10.44
C PRO A 127 -22.42 -7.84 -9.47
N LEU A 128 -22.56 -8.00 -8.15
CA LEU A 128 -21.56 -7.58 -7.17
C LEU A 128 -20.27 -8.40 -7.26
N ALA A 129 -20.36 -9.64 -7.77
CA ALA A 129 -19.18 -10.47 -8.02
C ALA A 129 -18.50 -10.15 -9.37
N SER A 130 -19.18 -9.42 -10.27
CA SER A 130 -18.69 -9.09 -11.60
C SER A 130 -17.88 -7.78 -11.63
N GLN A 131 -17.29 -7.47 -12.79
CA GLN A 131 -16.55 -6.22 -13.03
C GLN A 131 -17.50 -5.04 -13.25
N GLU A 132 -18.55 -5.26 -14.03
CA GLU A 132 -19.51 -4.23 -14.36
C GLU A 132 -20.66 -4.23 -13.36
N VAL A 133 -20.55 -3.38 -12.37
CA VAL A 133 -21.58 -3.24 -11.35
C VAL A 133 -22.60 -2.19 -11.77
N PRO A 134 -23.90 -2.56 -11.84
CA PRO A 134 -24.97 -1.62 -12.14
C PRO A 134 -25.00 -0.43 -11.19
N LYS A 135 -25.50 0.73 -11.69
CA LYS A 135 -25.52 1.99 -10.90
C LYS A 135 -26.23 1.86 -9.55
N ASN A 136 -27.30 1.07 -9.48
CA ASN A 136 -28.07 0.82 -8.26
C ASN A 136 -27.36 -0.04 -7.22
N LEU A 137 -26.28 -0.75 -7.60
CA LEU A 137 -25.47 -1.59 -6.69
C LEU A 137 -24.09 -0.98 -6.37
N ARG A 138 -23.76 0.18 -6.92
CA ARG A 138 -22.43 0.79 -6.74
C ARG A 138 -22.08 1.05 -5.28
N SER A 139 -22.99 1.62 -4.48
CA SER A 139 -22.75 1.89 -3.07
C SER A 139 -22.49 0.59 -2.28
N VAL A 140 -23.29 -0.45 -2.55
CA VAL A 140 -23.14 -1.76 -1.90
C VAL A 140 -21.82 -2.43 -2.32
N HIS A 141 -21.46 -2.31 -3.59
CA HIS A 141 -20.17 -2.79 -4.10
C HIS A 141 -19.00 -2.06 -3.41
N GLU A 142 -19.08 -0.76 -3.27
CA GLU A 142 -18.06 0.03 -2.58
C GLU A 142 -17.97 -0.31 -1.09
N LEU A 143 -19.10 -0.60 -0.44
CA LEU A 143 -19.12 -1.10 0.93
C LEU A 143 -18.40 -2.46 1.04
N LEU A 144 -18.63 -3.36 0.08
CA LEU A 144 -17.94 -4.64 0.04
C LEU A 144 -16.43 -4.49 -0.14
N GLU A 145 -15.99 -3.63 -1.06
CA GLU A 145 -14.57 -3.33 -1.27
C GLU A 145 -13.92 -2.74 0.00
N ALA A 146 -14.60 -1.79 0.64
CA ALA A 146 -14.15 -1.22 1.89
C ALA A 146 -14.06 -2.28 2.99
N ALA A 147 -15.04 -3.14 3.13
CA ALA A 147 -15.06 -4.21 4.12
C ALA A 147 -13.93 -5.24 3.89
N MET A 148 -13.68 -5.62 2.64
CA MET A 148 -12.56 -6.50 2.28
C MET A 148 -11.20 -5.83 2.57
N TYR A 149 -11.07 -4.53 2.30
CA TYR A 149 -9.90 -3.75 2.66
C TYR A 149 -9.67 -3.74 4.18
N PHE A 150 -10.70 -3.49 4.99
CA PHE A 150 -10.61 -3.49 6.44
C PHE A 150 -10.26 -4.86 7.00
N TYR A 151 -10.84 -5.92 6.44
CA TYR A 151 -10.49 -7.28 6.82
C TYR A 151 -9.01 -7.61 6.55
N ARG A 152 -8.50 -7.26 5.36
CA ARG A 152 -7.10 -7.53 4.97
C ARG A 152 -6.10 -6.77 5.84
N ASN A 153 -6.38 -5.50 6.11
CA ASN A 153 -5.39 -4.61 6.74
C ASN A 153 -5.50 -4.57 8.27
N PHE A 154 -6.70 -4.79 8.81
CA PHE A 154 -6.96 -4.65 10.25
C PHE A 154 -7.50 -5.93 10.89
N GLN A 155 -7.71 -6.98 10.10
CA GLN A 155 -8.38 -8.22 10.52
C GLN A 155 -9.75 -7.94 11.17
N ASP A 156 -10.47 -6.94 10.65
CA ASP A 156 -11.79 -6.56 11.15
C ASP A 156 -12.88 -7.47 10.54
N GLU A 157 -13.12 -8.57 11.24
CA GLU A 157 -14.11 -9.56 10.86
C GLU A 157 -15.54 -9.00 10.89
N ARG A 158 -15.81 -8.00 11.76
CA ARG A 158 -17.13 -7.37 11.87
C ARG A 158 -17.46 -6.55 10.65
N ALA A 159 -16.49 -5.81 10.10
CA ALA A 159 -16.66 -5.03 8.88
C ALA A 159 -17.10 -5.92 7.71
N TYR A 160 -16.47 -7.08 7.57
CA TYR A 160 -16.79 -8.03 6.51
C TYR A 160 -18.18 -8.64 6.67
N GLY A 161 -18.52 -9.12 7.87
CA GLY A 161 -19.84 -9.67 8.20
C GLY A 161 -20.97 -8.65 7.98
N MET A 162 -20.71 -7.38 8.31
CA MET A 162 -21.66 -6.27 8.15
C MET A 162 -21.96 -5.98 6.67
N ALA A 163 -20.94 -5.96 5.81
CA ALA A 163 -21.14 -5.79 4.38
C ALA A 163 -21.98 -6.93 3.78
N ILE A 164 -21.69 -8.18 4.16
CA ILE A 164 -22.47 -9.35 3.74
C ILE A 164 -23.93 -9.23 4.19
N TYR A 165 -24.18 -8.75 5.41
CA TYR A 165 -25.53 -8.52 5.92
C TYR A 165 -26.31 -7.54 5.03
N HIS A 166 -25.72 -6.39 4.69
CA HIS A 166 -26.37 -5.39 3.81
C HIS A 166 -26.62 -5.92 2.40
N ILE A 167 -25.69 -6.72 1.86
CA ILE A 167 -25.86 -7.40 0.56
C ILE A 167 -27.04 -8.39 0.63
N ALA A 168 -27.08 -9.25 1.64
CA ALA A 168 -28.11 -10.27 1.78
C ALA A 168 -29.52 -9.69 1.88
N HIS A 169 -29.67 -8.56 2.59
CA HIS A 169 -30.96 -7.90 2.83
C HIS A 169 -31.30 -6.81 1.82
N ASN A 170 -30.41 -6.58 0.84
CA ASN A 170 -30.56 -5.52 -0.17
C ASN A 170 -30.88 -4.14 0.47
N GLU A 171 -30.15 -3.82 1.54
CA GLU A 171 -30.40 -2.59 2.31
C GLU A 171 -29.82 -1.37 1.59
N PRO A 172 -30.63 -0.31 1.39
CA PRO A 172 -30.15 0.91 0.75
C PRO A 172 -29.18 1.68 1.65
N GLU A 173 -28.24 2.42 1.04
CA GLU A 173 -27.24 3.27 1.71
C GLU A 173 -27.83 4.21 2.77
N SER A 174 -29.07 4.64 2.57
CA SER A 174 -29.78 5.52 3.53
C SER A 174 -29.98 4.89 4.92
N ARG A 175 -29.95 3.57 5.01
CA ARG A 175 -30.08 2.83 6.28
C ARG A 175 -28.76 2.49 6.95
N TRP A 176 -27.63 2.78 6.27
CA TRP A 176 -26.32 2.48 6.82
C TRP A 176 -25.97 3.42 7.97
N GLY A 177 -25.35 2.85 8.99
CA GLY A 177 -24.91 3.59 10.16
C GLY A 177 -23.67 4.46 9.92
N SER A 178 -23.17 5.08 10.98
CA SER A 178 -21.95 5.89 10.90
C SER A 178 -20.70 5.05 10.62
N CYS A 179 -20.68 3.80 11.07
CA CYS A 179 -19.54 2.90 10.91
C CYS A 179 -19.30 2.57 9.44
N GLU A 180 -20.34 2.17 8.70
CA GLU A 180 -20.25 1.85 7.28
C GLU A 180 -19.82 3.06 6.46
N LYS A 181 -20.39 4.22 6.74
CA LYS A 181 -20.04 5.48 6.05
C LYS A 181 -18.61 5.89 6.31
N GLN A 182 -18.12 5.77 7.55
CA GLN A 182 -16.73 6.05 7.89
C GLN A 182 -15.78 5.04 7.23
N MET A 183 -16.15 3.76 7.17
CA MET A 183 -15.38 2.73 6.52
C MET A 183 -15.22 2.99 5.02
N ILE A 184 -16.30 3.35 4.32
CA ILE A 184 -16.26 3.72 2.91
C ILE A 184 -15.43 4.99 2.69
N GLU A 185 -15.60 6.01 3.53
CA GLU A 185 -14.82 7.24 3.42
C GLU A 185 -13.33 6.96 3.62
N HIS A 186 -12.99 6.14 4.60
CA HIS A 186 -11.61 5.70 4.82
C HIS A 186 -11.09 4.90 3.61
N TYR A 187 -11.88 3.98 3.06
CA TYR A 187 -11.51 3.21 1.87
C TYR A 187 -11.33 4.10 0.64
N ARG A 188 -12.23 5.07 0.37
CA ARG A 188 -12.07 6.05 -0.71
C ARG A 188 -10.78 6.83 -0.59
N ARG A 189 -10.39 7.17 0.63
CA ARG A 189 -9.18 7.95 0.90
C ARG A 189 -7.91 7.12 0.83
N TYR A 190 -7.93 5.88 1.28
CA TYR A 190 -6.74 5.07 1.55
C TYR A 190 -6.75 3.66 0.92
N GLY A 191 -7.89 3.14 0.51
CA GLY A 191 -8.10 1.73 0.14
C GLY A 191 -7.34 1.23 -1.09
N HIS A 192 -6.71 2.12 -1.84
CA HIS A 192 -5.86 1.75 -2.99
C HIS A 192 -4.39 1.53 -2.62
N ARG A 193 -4.04 1.71 -1.34
CA ARG A 193 -2.65 1.70 -0.86
C ARG A 193 -2.46 0.58 0.16
N GLU A 194 -2.03 -0.57 -0.30
CA GLU A 194 -1.70 -1.71 0.55
C GLU A 194 -0.18 -1.80 0.73
N LEU A 195 0.29 -2.00 1.97
CA LEU A 195 1.68 -2.37 2.24
C LEU A 195 1.79 -3.89 2.08
N VAL A 196 2.13 -4.32 0.88
CA VAL A 196 2.16 -5.71 0.44
C VAL A 196 3.57 -6.28 0.55
N GLY A 197 3.71 -7.52 1.00
CA GLY A 197 4.96 -8.27 1.02
C GLY A 197 4.98 -9.33 2.11
N LYS A 198 5.60 -10.49 1.79
CA LYS A 198 5.79 -11.64 2.69
C LYS A 198 7.27 -11.99 2.86
N SER A 199 8.17 -11.28 2.19
CA SER A 199 9.60 -11.43 2.37
C SER A 199 10.03 -11.13 3.80
N ASP A 200 11.15 -11.65 4.23
CA ASP A 200 11.69 -11.38 5.56
C ASP A 200 11.92 -9.88 5.77
N VAL A 201 12.33 -9.16 4.73
CA VAL A 201 12.53 -7.71 4.74
C VAL A 201 11.21 -7.00 5.05
N MET A 202 10.13 -7.37 4.35
CA MET A 202 8.81 -6.77 4.56
C MET A 202 8.17 -7.21 5.88
N MET A 203 8.36 -8.46 6.31
CA MET A 203 7.91 -8.92 7.62
C MET A 203 8.58 -8.13 8.74
N ASN A 204 9.89 -7.90 8.67
CA ASN A 204 10.62 -7.06 9.62
C ASN A 204 10.10 -5.61 9.63
N LEU A 205 9.76 -5.06 8.45
CA LEU A 205 9.15 -3.73 8.35
C LEU A 205 7.78 -3.70 9.04
N HIS A 206 6.92 -4.71 8.79
CA HIS A 206 5.62 -4.84 9.45
C HIS A 206 5.75 -4.92 10.97
N ASP A 207 6.68 -5.72 11.49
CA ASP A 207 6.93 -5.85 12.92
C ASP A 207 7.40 -4.52 13.52
N ARG A 208 8.27 -3.80 12.82
CA ARG A 208 8.75 -2.50 13.25
C ARG A 208 7.61 -1.48 13.30
N ILE A 209 6.75 -1.45 12.28
CA ILE A 209 5.54 -0.62 12.25
C ILE A 209 4.62 -0.97 13.43
N ASN A 210 4.35 -2.26 13.67
CA ASN A 210 3.48 -2.71 14.77
C ASN A 210 3.98 -2.26 16.15
N ARG A 211 5.31 -2.17 16.36
CA ARG A 211 5.91 -1.69 17.62
C ARG A 211 5.83 -0.16 17.77
N ILE A 212 5.90 0.58 16.66
CA ILE A 212 5.97 2.05 16.66
C ILE A 212 4.56 2.67 16.60
N ALA A 213 3.64 2.08 15.87
CA ALA A 213 2.31 2.63 15.64
C ALA A 213 1.53 2.95 16.92
N PRO A 214 1.52 2.11 17.99
CA PRO A 214 0.81 2.42 19.23
C PRO A 214 1.39 3.61 20.01
N ARG A 215 2.62 4.05 19.69
CA ARG A 215 3.27 5.18 20.35
C ARG A 215 2.91 6.48 19.64
N ASP A 216 1.76 7.03 19.92
CA ASP A 216 1.11 8.15 19.20
C ASP A 216 1.94 9.44 19.19
N LYS A 217 2.79 9.67 20.21
CA LYS A 217 3.70 10.84 20.31
C LYS A 217 5.06 10.63 19.64
N ALA A 218 5.35 9.41 19.16
CA ALA A 218 6.63 9.13 18.51
C ALA A 218 6.67 9.78 17.12
N ARG A 219 7.67 10.65 16.91
CA ARG A 219 8.00 11.17 15.58
C ARG A 219 8.69 10.10 14.77
N VAL A 220 8.22 9.89 13.55
CA VAL A 220 8.74 8.83 12.67
C VAL A 220 9.32 9.47 11.41
N PHE A 221 10.55 9.08 11.10
CA PHE A 221 11.25 9.47 9.90
C PHE A 221 11.40 8.25 8.97
N ILE A 222 10.83 8.33 7.76
CA ILE A 222 10.86 7.27 6.76
C ILE A 222 11.86 7.67 5.67
N TYR A 223 12.87 6.85 5.43
CA TYR A 223 13.84 7.10 4.38
C TYR A 223 13.91 5.92 3.41
N GLY A 224 14.20 6.19 2.16
CA GLY A 224 14.28 5.20 1.09
C GLY A 224 14.09 5.82 -0.28
N GLU A 225 14.41 5.08 -1.31
CA GLU A 225 14.37 5.53 -2.69
C GLU A 225 12.99 6.02 -3.13
N SER A 226 12.95 6.75 -4.25
CA SER A 226 11.67 7.16 -4.83
C SER A 226 10.89 5.92 -5.29
N GLY A 227 9.56 5.94 -5.09
CA GLY A 227 8.69 4.85 -5.52
C GLY A 227 8.63 3.61 -4.62
N THR A 228 9.32 3.60 -3.44
CA THR A 228 9.30 2.49 -2.47
C THR A 228 8.03 2.41 -1.62
N GLY A 229 7.10 3.37 -1.74
CA GLY A 229 5.86 3.37 -0.97
C GLY A 229 5.96 4.04 0.40
N LYS A 230 6.83 5.03 0.62
CA LYS A 230 6.98 5.78 1.88
C LYS A 230 5.66 6.33 2.42
N GLU A 231 4.80 6.85 1.53
CA GLU A 231 3.46 7.33 1.91
C GLU A 231 2.56 6.20 2.40
N THR A 232 2.64 5.01 1.76
CA THR A 232 1.91 3.81 2.20
C THR A 232 2.36 3.36 3.58
N ILE A 233 3.67 3.39 3.87
CA ILE A 233 4.23 3.09 5.20
C ILE A 233 3.69 4.08 6.24
N ALA A 234 3.70 5.38 5.94
CA ALA A 234 3.19 6.42 6.84
C ALA A 234 1.71 6.22 7.18
N MET A 235 0.91 5.92 6.17
CA MET A 235 -0.50 5.60 6.34
C MET A 235 -0.70 4.34 7.19
N PHE A 236 0.12 3.30 6.97
CA PHE A 236 0.06 2.06 7.75
C PHE A 236 0.39 2.29 9.23
N ILE A 237 1.34 3.18 9.52
CA ILE A 237 1.65 3.62 10.89
C ILE A 237 0.44 4.33 11.52
N HIS A 238 -0.21 5.21 10.77
CA HIS A 238 -1.40 5.93 11.25
C HIS A 238 -2.56 4.97 11.54
N THR A 239 -2.89 4.09 10.60
CA THR A 239 -4.04 3.16 10.70
C THR A 239 -3.90 2.14 11.83
N LYS A 240 -2.67 1.82 12.23
CA LYS A 240 -2.37 0.95 13.39
C LYS A 240 -2.15 1.73 14.70
N SER A 241 -2.35 3.03 14.70
CA SER A 241 -2.18 3.90 15.86
C SER A 241 -3.48 4.13 16.64
N PRO A 242 -3.40 4.65 17.88
CA PRO A 242 -4.58 5.13 18.59
C PRO A 242 -5.36 6.23 17.84
N ARG A 243 -4.68 6.95 16.92
CA ARG A 243 -5.27 8.03 16.10
C ARG A 243 -5.86 7.54 14.77
N LYS A 244 -6.08 6.24 14.58
CA LYS A 244 -6.55 5.65 13.32
C LYS A 244 -7.86 6.22 12.77
N ASN A 245 -8.71 6.74 13.64
CA ASN A 245 -9.99 7.36 13.28
C ASN A 245 -9.92 8.89 13.14
N GLU A 246 -8.76 9.47 13.45
CA GLU A 246 -8.50 10.90 13.38
C GLU A 246 -7.96 11.31 12.00
N PRO A 247 -7.88 12.61 11.67
CA PRO A 247 -7.39 13.05 10.37
C PRO A 247 -5.98 12.55 10.06
N PHE A 248 -5.77 12.07 8.82
CA PHE A 248 -4.45 11.84 8.23
C PHE A 248 -4.23 12.84 7.10
N CYS A 249 -3.44 13.87 7.37
CA CYS A 249 -3.15 14.93 6.41
C CYS A 249 -1.80 14.65 5.74
N THR A 250 -1.74 14.73 4.41
CA THR A 250 -0.51 14.55 3.63
C THR A 250 -0.10 15.86 2.98
N PHE A 251 1.20 16.12 2.96
CA PHE A 251 1.76 17.29 2.29
C PHE A 251 3.12 16.96 1.69
N ASN A 252 3.31 17.33 0.42
CA ASN A 252 4.60 17.17 -0.26
C ASN A 252 5.35 18.51 -0.22
N CYS A 253 6.51 18.53 0.44
CA CYS A 253 7.31 19.74 0.65
C CYS A 253 7.94 20.29 -0.64
N ALA A 254 8.12 19.45 -1.68
CA ALA A 254 8.65 19.88 -2.98
C ALA A 254 7.63 20.65 -3.83
N SER A 255 6.34 20.60 -3.49
CA SER A 255 5.26 21.12 -4.34
C SER A 255 4.97 22.61 -4.18
N VAL A 256 5.66 23.33 -3.27
CA VAL A 256 5.27 24.69 -2.87
C VAL A 256 6.48 25.60 -2.74
N THR A 257 6.32 26.86 -3.21
CA THR A 257 7.34 27.90 -3.02
C THR A 257 7.47 28.33 -1.54
N PRO A 258 8.62 28.82 -1.08
CA PRO A 258 8.87 29.19 0.31
C PRO A 258 7.80 30.10 0.92
N ASN A 259 7.36 31.11 0.19
CA ASN A 259 6.39 32.10 0.65
C ASN A 259 4.97 31.53 0.88
N LEU A 260 4.63 30.39 0.22
CA LEU A 260 3.33 29.74 0.37
C LEU A 260 3.35 28.63 1.44
N LEU A 261 4.53 28.20 1.91
CA LEU A 261 4.64 27.14 2.90
C LEU A 261 4.09 27.54 4.26
N GLU A 262 4.37 28.76 4.72
CA GLU A 262 3.84 29.27 5.99
C GLU A 262 2.31 29.34 5.96
N ASP A 263 1.74 29.87 4.87
CA ASP A 263 0.29 29.89 4.67
C ASP A 263 -0.32 28.48 4.66
N ARG A 264 0.32 27.52 4.00
CA ARG A 264 -0.16 26.14 3.96
C ARG A 264 -0.10 25.47 5.31
N PHE A 265 0.96 25.69 6.10
CA PHE A 265 1.13 25.06 7.40
C PHE A 265 0.25 25.70 8.48
N PHE A 266 0.20 27.01 8.51
CA PHE A 266 -0.42 27.75 9.61
C PHE A 266 -1.72 28.44 9.25
N GLY A 267 -2.03 28.56 7.96
CA GLY A 267 -3.16 29.36 7.48
C GLY A 267 -2.92 30.87 7.63
N HIS A 268 -3.92 31.65 7.36
CA HIS A 268 -3.85 33.10 7.44
C HIS A 268 -5.12 33.73 8.02
N GLU A 269 -4.95 34.87 8.61
CA GLU A 269 -6.06 35.75 8.98
C GLU A 269 -6.48 36.58 7.77
N LYS A 270 -7.76 37.03 7.78
CA LYS A 270 -8.26 37.94 6.75
C LYS A 270 -7.41 39.21 6.71
N GLY A 271 -6.91 39.56 5.51
CA GLY A 271 -6.06 40.75 5.29
C GLY A 271 -4.59 40.53 5.55
N ALA A 272 -4.12 39.33 5.81
CA ALA A 272 -2.70 39.02 6.07
C ALA A 272 -1.76 39.36 4.89
N PHE A 273 -2.25 39.25 3.67
CA PHE A 273 -1.54 39.65 2.44
C PHE A 273 -2.54 39.96 1.34
N THR A 274 -2.03 40.51 0.21
CA THR A 274 -2.86 40.84 -0.98
C THR A 274 -3.49 39.57 -1.54
N GLY A 275 -4.83 39.44 -1.43
CA GLY A 275 -5.60 38.24 -1.81
C GLY A 275 -6.13 37.40 -0.64
N ALA A 276 -5.76 37.69 0.60
CA ALA A 276 -6.32 37.05 1.80
C ALA A 276 -7.71 37.64 2.14
N ASN A 277 -8.72 37.31 1.35
CA ASN A 277 -10.08 37.85 1.49
C ASN A 277 -10.85 37.24 2.67
N GLU A 278 -10.50 36.01 3.07
CA GLU A 278 -11.12 35.26 4.17
C GLU A 278 -10.05 34.62 5.04
N GLN A 279 -10.41 34.26 6.27
CA GLN A 279 -9.56 33.47 7.16
C GLN A 279 -9.45 32.03 6.63
N LYS A 280 -8.25 31.43 6.71
CA LYS A 280 -8.01 30.07 6.27
C LYS A 280 -7.22 29.27 7.29
N LYS A 281 -7.69 28.04 7.61
CA LYS A 281 -6.99 27.10 8.48
C LYS A 281 -5.80 26.48 7.76
N GLY A 282 -4.70 26.33 8.49
CA GLY A 282 -3.52 25.64 8.04
C GLY A 282 -3.55 24.13 8.29
N LEU A 283 -2.56 23.41 7.71
CA LEU A 283 -2.45 21.95 7.83
C LEU A 283 -2.33 21.49 9.30
N PHE A 284 -1.65 22.22 10.17
CA PHE A 284 -1.53 21.85 11.58
C PHE A 284 -2.88 21.95 12.33
N GLU A 285 -3.72 22.90 11.98
CA GLU A 285 -5.08 22.96 12.54
C GLU A 285 -5.95 21.83 12.00
N ILE A 286 -5.86 21.52 10.70
CA ILE A 286 -6.65 20.46 10.05
C ILE A 286 -6.24 19.07 10.59
N ALA A 287 -4.95 18.89 10.88
CA ALA A 287 -4.39 17.64 11.40
C ALA A 287 -4.50 17.51 12.92
N ASN A 288 -5.08 18.50 13.61
CA ASN A 288 -5.15 18.48 15.09
C ASN A 288 -5.89 17.23 15.60
N GLY A 289 -5.33 16.57 16.60
CA GLY A 289 -5.77 15.27 17.12
C GLY A 289 -5.27 14.08 16.28
N GLY A 290 -4.90 14.30 15.01
CA GLY A 290 -4.57 13.30 14.02
C GLY A 290 -3.06 13.15 13.74
N THR A 291 -2.75 12.88 12.47
CA THR A 291 -1.39 12.69 11.96
C THR A 291 -1.13 13.58 10.75
N LEU A 292 0.02 14.27 10.75
CA LEU A 292 0.52 15.01 9.60
C LEU A 292 1.70 14.25 9.00
N PHE A 293 1.58 13.90 7.73
CA PHE A 293 2.65 13.28 6.94
C PHE A 293 3.28 14.32 6.01
N LEU A 294 4.57 14.59 6.20
CA LEU A 294 5.35 15.48 5.35
C LEU A 294 6.26 14.64 4.45
N ASP A 295 5.92 14.57 3.17
CA ASP A 295 6.74 13.89 2.17
C ASP A 295 7.80 14.84 1.60
N GLU A 296 8.91 14.28 1.16
CA GLU A 296 10.08 14.98 0.62
C GLU A 296 10.56 16.14 1.51
N ILE A 297 10.67 15.85 2.83
CA ILE A 297 11.08 16.85 3.84
C ILE A 297 12.47 17.46 3.52
N GLY A 298 13.33 16.72 2.82
CA GLY A 298 14.65 17.19 2.38
C GLY A 298 14.62 18.30 1.31
N GLU A 299 13.47 18.56 0.71
CA GLU A 299 13.25 19.64 -0.24
C GLU A 299 12.72 20.93 0.42
N MET A 300 12.46 20.90 1.74
CA MET A 300 11.93 22.04 2.47
C MET A 300 12.96 23.17 2.53
N PRO A 301 12.60 24.40 2.15
CA PRO A 301 13.50 25.58 2.27
C PRO A 301 13.92 25.86 3.72
N LEU A 302 15.13 26.35 3.93
CA LEU A 302 15.70 26.65 5.27
C LEU A 302 14.81 27.54 6.14
N GLU A 303 14.15 28.53 5.55
CA GLU A 303 13.23 29.45 6.24
C GLU A 303 12.05 28.66 6.85
N ALA A 304 11.43 27.79 6.05
CA ALA A 304 10.31 26.96 6.48
C ALA A 304 10.72 25.90 7.52
N GLN A 305 11.96 25.41 7.48
CA GLN A 305 12.49 24.49 8.49
C GLN A 305 12.52 25.13 9.89
N GLY A 306 12.89 26.42 9.99
CA GLY A 306 12.86 27.13 11.26
C GLY A 306 11.47 27.32 11.84
N VAL A 307 10.47 27.47 10.98
CA VAL A 307 9.07 27.59 11.37
C VAL A 307 8.51 26.26 11.85
N LEU A 308 8.80 25.18 11.12
CA LEU A 308 8.43 23.83 11.51
C LEU A 308 9.03 23.47 12.90
N LEU A 309 10.30 23.81 13.14
CA LEU A 309 10.96 23.53 14.40
C LEU A 309 10.23 24.16 15.59
N ARG A 310 9.79 25.44 15.48
CA ARG A 310 9.03 26.14 16.54
C ARG A 310 7.76 25.40 16.94
N VAL A 311 7.00 24.90 15.95
CA VAL A 311 5.79 24.13 16.23
C VAL A 311 6.12 22.78 16.89
N LEU A 312 7.19 22.13 16.47
CA LEU A 312 7.62 20.84 17.03
C LEU A 312 8.12 20.96 18.48
N GLU A 313 8.58 22.14 18.89
CA GLU A 313 9.03 22.42 20.26
C GLU A 313 7.89 22.85 21.16
N GLY A 314 7.05 23.78 20.69
CA GLY A 314 6.01 24.41 21.49
C GLY A 314 4.63 23.79 21.38
N GLY A 315 4.34 23.04 20.32
CA GLY A 315 2.99 22.58 20.01
C GLY A 315 2.00 23.74 19.72
N ARG A 316 2.56 24.93 19.41
CA ARG A 316 1.80 26.17 19.23
C ARG A 316 2.35 26.96 18.05
N PHE A 317 1.46 27.71 17.41
CA PHE A 317 1.82 28.65 16.34
C PHE A 317 0.78 29.76 16.24
N THR A 318 1.07 30.78 15.44
CA THR A 318 0.10 31.83 15.06
C THR A 318 -0.13 31.77 13.55
N ARG A 319 -1.36 32.07 13.11
CA ARG A 319 -1.63 32.21 11.67
C ARG A 319 -0.86 33.40 11.08
N VAL A 320 -0.59 33.34 9.81
CA VAL A 320 0.04 34.47 9.10
C VAL A 320 -0.83 35.72 9.26
N GLY A 321 -0.22 36.81 9.72
CA GLY A 321 -0.93 38.07 10.00
C GLY A 321 -1.79 38.06 11.28
N GLY A 322 -1.80 36.98 12.04
CA GLY A 322 -2.53 36.85 13.30
C GLY A 322 -1.64 37.03 14.53
N THR A 323 -2.28 37.25 15.68
CA THR A 323 -1.63 37.36 17.03
C THR A 323 -2.12 36.27 17.97
N GLU A 324 -3.16 35.54 17.63
CA GLU A 324 -3.75 34.48 18.46
C GLU A 324 -2.86 33.21 18.40
N GLU A 325 -2.47 32.72 19.59
CA GLU A 325 -1.67 31.50 19.72
C GLU A 325 -2.58 30.27 19.66
N ILE A 326 -2.35 29.39 18.69
CA ILE A 326 -3.14 28.17 18.44
C ILE A 326 -2.32 26.97 18.93
N SER A 327 -2.89 26.20 19.84
CA SER A 327 -2.30 24.95 20.34
C SER A 327 -2.81 23.74 19.55
N VAL A 328 -1.90 22.83 19.18
CA VAL A 328 -2.23 21.62 18.42
C VAL A 328 -1.51 20.40 18.96
N ASP A 329 -2.19 19.26 18.91
CA ASP A 329 -1.62 17.94 19.20
C ASP A 329 -1.60 17.10 17.91
N VAL A 330 -0.48 17.12 17.20
CA VAL A 330 -0.32 16.45 15.90
C VAL A 330 0.80 15.44 15.98
N ARG A 331 0.51 14.19 15.60
CA ARG A 331 1.56 13.20 15.36
C ARG A 331 2.25 13.50 14.04
N LEU A 332 3.59 13.67 14.05
CA LEU A 332 4.34 13.92 12.84
C LEU A 332 5.02 12.65 12.31
N ILE A 333 4.83 12.40 11.01
CA ILE A 333 5.58 11.43 10.21
C ILE A 333 6.20 12.18 9.05
N THR A 334 7.50 11.99 8.81
CA THR A 334 8.23 12.66 7.71
C THR A 334 8.89 11.64 6.81
N ALA A 335 9.05 11.95 5.54
CA ALA A 335 9.71 11.08 4.58
C ALA A 335 10.60 11.85 3.59
N THR A 336 11.65 11.21 3.10
CA THR A 336 12.48 11.71 1.99
C THR A 336 13.28 10.58 1.34
N ASN A 337 13.68 10.79 0.10
CA ASN A 337 14.68 9.98 -0.60
C ASN A 337 16.11 10.53 -0.49
N ARG A 338 16.28 11.74 0.08
CA ARG A 338 17.59 12.39 0.23
C ARG A 338 18.25 12.02 1.55
N ASN A 339 19.57 12.05 1.57
CA ASN A 339 20.35 11.89 2.80
C ASN A 339 20.34 13.20 3.60
N LEU A 340 19.51 13.29 4.65
CA LEU A 340 19.40 14.49 5.47
C LEU A 340 20.72 14.85 6.18
N ALA A 341 21.56 13.85 6.55
CA ALA A 341 22.85 14.13 7.18
C ALA A 341 23.84 14.80 6.21
N GLU A 342 23.76 14.52 4.93
CA GLU A 342 24.51 15.23 3.90
C GLU A 342 24.00 16.65 3.73
N LEU A 343 22.66 16.83 3.67
CA LEU A 343 22.06 18.17 3.56
C LEU A 343 22.40 19.05 4.77
N VAL A 344 22.54 18.48 5.96
CA VAL A 344 23.03 19.20 7.15
C VAL A 344 24.47 19.65 6.93
N ARG A 345 25.35 18.77 6.47
CA ARG A 345 26.77 19.13 6.16
C ARG A 345 26.90 20.18 5.07
N GLU A 346 26.01 20.18 4.11
CA GLU A 346 25.94 21.18 3.04
C GLU A 346 25.27 22.51 3.46
N GLY A 347 24.79 22.60 4.70
CA GLY A 347 24.05 23.76 5.19
C GLY A 347 22.65 23.97 4.55
N LYS A 348 22.13 22.94 3.89
CA LYS A 348 20.79 22.95 3.25
C LYS A 348 19.68 22.46 4.15
N PHE A 349 20.04 21.83 5.27
CA PHE A 349 19.10 21.36 6.29
C PHE A 349 19.63 21.71 7.69
N ARG A 350 18.73 22.15 8.57
CA ARG A 350 19.12 22.55 9.93
C ARG A 350 19.40 21.33 10.80
N GLU A 351 20.49 21.35 11.53
CA GLU A 351 20.90 20.28 12.45
C GLU A 351 19.91 20.09 13.60
N ASP A 352 19.38 21.19 14.16
CA ASP A 352 18.39 21.15 15.25
C ASP A 352 17.09 20.46 14.81
N LEU A 353 16.60 20.76 13.61
CA LEU A 353 15.42 20.09 13.03
C LEU A 353 15.70 18.61 12.73
N TYR A 354 16.89 18.28 12.19
CA TYR A 354 17.29 16.90 11.93
C TYR A 354 17.18 16.04 13.19
N HIS A 355 17.73 16.49 14.32
CA HIS A 355 17.67 15.76 15.58
C HIS A 355 16.23 15.64 16.14
N ARG A 356 15.38 16.58 15.83
CA ARG A 356 13.96 16.54 16.23
C ARG A 356 13.13 15.58 15.39
N LEU A 357 13.45 15.41 14.11
CA LEU A 357 12.70 14.53 13.19
C LEU A 357 13.19 13.07 13.25
N CYS A 358 14.50 12.85 13.30
CA CYS A 358 15.10 11.53 13.16
C CYS A 358 15.14 10.71 14.47
N VAL A 359 14.07 10.78 15.30
CA VAL A 359 13.98 10.04 16.57
C VAL A 359 13.74 8.55 16.33
N VAL A 360 12.78 8.22 15.52
CA VAL A 360 12.48 6.83 15.12
C VAL A 360 12.60 6.73 13.61
N GLN A 361 13.58 5.96 13.14
CA GLN A 361 13.85 5.84 11.71
C GLN A 361 13.29 4.52 11.17
N ILE A 362 12.62 4.58 10.01
CA ILE A 362 12.12 3.43 9.25
C ILE A 362 12.74 3.48 7.86
N HIS A 363 13.43 2.40 7.48
CA HIS A 363 13.87 2.20 6.11
C HIS A 363 12.73 1.64 5.27
N ALA A 364 12.42 2.30 4.15
CA ALA A 364 11.54 1.79 3.12
C ALA A 364 12.39 1.00 2.11
N PRO A 365 12.33 -0.33 2.10
CA PRO A 365 13.23 -1.14 1.27
C PRO A 365 12.95 -0.92 -0.21
N SER A 366 14.02 -0.98 -1.02
CA SER A 366 13.90 -0.95 -2.47
C SER A 366 13.33 -2.29 -2.99
N LEU A 367 12.61 -2.27 -4.12
CA LEU A 367 11.97 -3.48 -4.65
C LEU A 367 12.98 -4.59 -4.98
N ARG A 368 14.23 -4.24 -5.33
CA ARG A 368 15.30 -5.21 -5.56
C ARG A 368 15.75 -5.96 -4.30
N GLU A 369 15.51 -5.40 -3.10
CA GLU A 369 15.79 -6.06 -1.82
C GLU A 369 14.75 -7.13 -1.44
N HIS A 370 13.58 -7.13 -2.10
CA HIS A 370 12.49 -8.06 -1.84
C HIS A 370 11.76 -8.51 -3.12
N LYS A 371 12.52 -8.94 -4.14
CA LYS A 371 12.00 -9.38 -5.45
C LYS A 371 11.00 -10.54 -5.37
N GLU A 372 11.01 -11.32 -4.31
CA GLU A 372 10.03 -12.37 -4.04
C GLU A 372 8.61 -11.83 -3.91
N ASP A 373 8.45 -10.59 -3.45
CA ASP A 373 7.13 -9.94 -3.29
C ASP A 373 6.58 -9.37 -4.60
N ILE A 374 7.37 -9.31 -5.68
CA ILE A 374 6.93 -8.83 -7.00
C ILE A 374 5.67 -9.56 -7.46
N GLU A 375 5.60 -10.87 -7.26
CA GLU A 375 4.42 -11.67 -7.61
C GLU A 375 3.16 -11.18 -6.91
N GLN A 376 3.24 -10.91 -5.61
CA GLN A 376 2.09 -10.46 -4.84
C GLN A 376 1.69 -9.04 -5.21
N ILE A 377 2.66 -8.15 -5.41
CA ILE A 377 2.44 -6.76 -5.82
C ILE A 377 1.83 -6.71 -7.22
N ALA A 378 2.44 -7.43 -8.18
CA ALA A 378 2.02 -7.46 -9.56
C ALA A 378 0.61 -8.06 -9.70
N ASN A 379 0.35 -9.22 -9.09
CA ASN A 379 -0.97 -9.82 -9.11
C ASN A 379 -2.02 -8.95 -8.40
N GLY A 380 -1.66 -8.25 -7.32
CA GLY A 380 -2.56 -7.32 -6.64
C GLY A 380 -3.02 -6.15 -7.53
N ARG A 381 -2.17 -5.70 -8.46
CA ARG A 381 -2.51 -4.67 -9.45
C ARG A 381 -3.21 -5.27 -10.67
N TRP A 382 -2.66 -6.35 -11.25
CA TRP A 382 -3.13 -6.99 -12.47
C TRP A 382 -4.55 -7.54 -12.35
N LEU A 383 -4.86 -8.22 -11.24
CA LEU A 383 -6.20 -8.78 -10.97
C LEU A 383 -7.31 -7.74 -10.93
N LYS A 384 -7.00 -6.47 -10.65
CA LYS A 384 -8.03 -5.40 -10.63
C LYS A 384 -8.58 -5.11 -12.02
N GLU A 385 -7.82 -5.39 -13.07
CA GLU A 385 -8.17 -5.09 -14.45
C GLU A 385 -8.47 -6.33 -15.29
N HIS A 386 -7.76 -7.45 -15.04
CA HIS A 386 -7.78 -8.62 -15.94
C HIS A 386 -8.49 -9.86 -15.35
N HIS A 387 -8.87 -9.87 -14.06
CA HIS A 387 -9.56 -10.96 -13.36
C HIS A 387 -8.88 -12.34 -13.40
N HIS A 388 -7.69 -12.46 -13.97
CA HIS A 388 -6.82 -13.62 -13.89
C HIS A 388 -5.45 -13.21 -13.36
N ARG A 389 -4.71 -14.16 -12.81
CA ARG A 389 -3.34 -13.92 -12.35
C ARG A 389 -2.38 -13.91 -13.52
N LEU A 390 -1.25 -13.26 -13.31
CA LEU A 390 -0.10 -13.40 -14.18
C LEU A 390 0.42 -14.83 -14.11
N GLU A 391 0.81 -15.38 -15.26
CA GLU A 391 1.41 -16.70 -15.35
C GLU A 391 2.81 -16.75 -14.72
N ALA A 392 3.28 -17.95 -14.37
CA ALA A 392 4.55 -18.12 -13.66
C ALA A 392 5.76 -17.64 -14.46
N ASP A 393 5.74 -17.78 -15.78
CA ASP A 393 6.76 -17.31 -16.71
C ASP A 393 6.78 -15.77 -16.79
N GLN A 394 5.63 -15.13 -16.82
CA GLN A 394 5.49 -13.67 -16.78
C GLN A 394 6.05 -13.10 -15.47
N ILE A 395 5.74 -13.73 -14.35
CA ILE A 395 6.29 -13.35 -13.03
C ILE A 395 7.81 -13.56 -12.99
N ALA A 396 8.31 -14.66 -13.58
CA ALA A 396 9.74 -14.91 -13.65
C ALA A 396 10.47 -13.80 -14.43
N VAL A 397 9.89 -13.36 -15.56
CA VAL A 397 10.41 -12.24 -16.35
C VAL A 397 10.42 -10.95 -15.56
N LEU A 398 9.32 -10.61 -14.87
CA LEU A 398 9.25 -9.40 -14.03
C LEU A 398 10.31 -9.40 -12.91
N LYS A 399 10.64 -10.55 -12.32
CA LYS A 399 11.68 -10.67 -11.29
C LYS A 399 13.11 -10.46 -11.79
N THR A 400 13.35 -10.47 -13.11
CA THR A 400 14.70 -10.26 -13.68
C THR A 400 15.17 -8.81 -13.66
N TYR A 401 14.25 -7.85 -13.49
CA TYR A 401 14.56 -6.43 -13.53
C TYR A 401 14.74 -5.85 -12.11
N ASP A 402 15.56 -4.79 -11.96
CA ASP A 402 15.94 -4.23 -10.67
C ASP A 402 15.06 -3.04 -10.25
N TYR A 403 14.22 -2.54 -11.15
CA TYR A 403 13.26 -1.45 -10.88
C TYR A 403 13.88 -0.25 -10.18
N PRO A 404 14.72 0.58 -10.84
CA PRO A 404 15.26 1.80 -10.24
C PRO A 404 14.17 2.77 -9.74
N GLY A 405 12.97 2.76 -10.34
CA GLY A 405 11.78 3.46 -9.86
C GLY A 405 10.91 2.67 -8.88
N ASN A 406 11.39 1.50 -8.42
CA ASN A 406 10.78 0.66 -7.42
C ASN A 406 9.33 0.22 -7.75
N VAL A 407 8.45 0.16 -6.76
CA VAL A 407 7.06 -0.27 -6.92
C VAL A 407 6.28 0.63 -7.90
N ARG A 408 6.60 1.93 -7.92
CA ARG A 408 5.96 2.86 -8.88
C ARG A 408 6.27 2.47 -10.33
N GLU A 409 7.50 2.09 -10.62
CA GLU A 409 7.92 1.66 -11.95
C GLU A 409 7.28 0.33 -12.34
N LEU A 410 7.26 -0.66 -11.43
CA LEU A 410 6.56 -1.92 -11.65
C LEU A 410 5.09 -1.70 -12.00
N ILE A 411 4.38 -0.86 -11.22
CA ILE A 411 2.97 -0.53 -11.48
C ILE A 411 2.81 0.12 -12.86
N ASN A 412 3.66 1.07 -13.22
CA ASN A 412 3.60 1.74 -14.51
C ASN A 412 3.80 0.76 -15.68
N ILE A 413 4.66 -0.25 -15.52
CA ILE A 413 4.87 -1.30 -16.55
C ILE A 413 3.62 -2.17 -16.68
N LEU A 414 2.99 -2.55 -15.55
CA LEU A 414 1.74 -3.31 -15.56
C LEU A 414 0.59 -2.51 -16.18
N ASP A 415 0.45 -1.23 -15.83
CA ASP A 415 -0.57 -0.35 -16.39
C ASP A 415 -0.38 -0.17 -17.90
N ARG A 416 0.88 -0.03 -18.35
CA ARG A 416 1.22 0.01 -19.78
C ARG A 416 0.86 -1.30 -20.49
N ALA A 417 1.14 -2.44 -19.87
CA ALA A 417 0.76 -3.75 -20.39
C ALA A 417 -0.75 -3.85 -20.58
N SER A 418 -1.54 -3.42 -19.57
CA SER A 418 -2.99 -3.38 -19.62
C SER A 418 -3.51 -2.48 -20.73
N VAL A 419 -2.99 -1.27 -20.86
CA VAL A 419 -3.44 -0.29 -21.87
C VAL A 419 -3.13 -0.75 -23.30
N LEU A 420 -2.01 -1.47 -23.50
CA LEU A 420 -1.58 -1.96 -24.81
C LEU A 420 -2.12 -3.35 -25.13
N ASP A 421 -2.83 -3.99 -24.20
CA ASP A 421 -3.25 -5.41 -24.29
C ASP A 421 -2.04 -6.32 -24.62
N GLU A 422 -0.88 -6.03 -24.03
CA GLU A 422 0.38 -6.73 -24.30
C GLU A 422 0.74 -7.61 -23.11
N SER A 423 0.88 -8.90 -23.36
CA SER A 423 1.23 -9.91 -22.34
C SER A 423 2.71 -10.33 -22.36
N ASP A 424 3.50 -9.89 -23.34
CA ASP A 424 4.95 -10.14 -23.42
C ASP A 424 5.72 -9.12 -22.57
N PHE A 425 5.89 -9.43 -21.29
CA PHE A 425 6.67 -8.60 -20.39
C PHE A 425 8.16 -8.52 -20.72
N ALA A 426 8.73 -9.50 -21.42
CA ALA A 426 10.13 -9.44 -21.84
C ALA A 426 10.34 -8.33 -22.88
N LYS A 427 9.42 -8.22 -23.84
CA LYS A 427 9.39 -7.14 -24.83
C LYS A 427 9.18 -5.80 -24.16
N LEU A 428 8.18 -5.68 -23.27
CA LEU A 428 7.87 -4.45 -22.56
C LEU A 428 9.03 -3.94 -21.70
N LEU A 429 9.71 -4.84 -20.98
CA LEU A 429 10.89 -4.49 -20.18
C LEU A 429 12.07 -4.05 -21.04
N LYS A 430 12.28 -4.68 -22.23
CA LYS A 430 13.31 -4.28 -23.18
C LYS A 430 13.06 -2.86 -23.69
N GLU A 431 11.84 -2.59 -24.19
CA GLU A 431 11.45 -1.27 -24.65
C GLU A 431 11.56 -0.22 -23.51
N HIS A 432 11.16 -0.58 -22.29
CA HIS A 432 11.28 0.29 -21.14
C HIS A 432 12.73 0.64 -20.82
N LYS A 433 13.64 -0.34 -20.85
CA LYS A 433 15.07 -0.12 -20.67
C LYS A 433 15.64 0.80 -21.75
N GLU A 434 15.27 0.61 -23.01
CA GLU A 434 15.71 1.45 -24.12
C GLU A 434 15.23 2.92 -23.94
N MET A 435 14.00 3.13 -23.50
CA MET A 435 13.45 4.47 -23.20
C MET A 435 14.15 5.13 -22.01
N THR A 436 14.48 4.36 -20.97
CA THR A 436 15.08 4.89 -19.73
C THR A 436 16.60 5.04 -19.84
N SER A 437 17.27 4.29 -20.69
CA SER A 437 18.71 4.41 -20.91
C SER A 437 19.13 5.78 -21.45
N GLY A 438 18.22 6.47 -22.15
CA GLY A 438 18.41 7.87 -22.55
C GLY A 438 18.33 8.89 -21.40
N LEU A 439 17.67 8.53 -20.30
CA LEU A 439 17.52 9.37 -19.09
C LEU A 439 18.65 9.11 -18.07
N THR A 440 19.21 7.92 -18.05
CA THR A 440 20.30 7.54 -17.14
C THR A 440 21.69 7.98 -17.63
N SER A 441 21.81 8.42 -18.88
CA SER A 441 23.07 8.96 -19.40
C SER A 441 23.47 10.34 -18.80
N SER A 442 22.69 10.88 -17.85
CA SER A 442 23.06 12.06 -17.03
C SER A 442 23.53 11.72 -15.61
N SER A 443 23.44 10.48 -15.16
CA SER A 443 24.18 10.04 -13.98
C SER A 443 25.57 9.66 -14.44
N GLU A 444 26.49 10.60 -14.33
CA GLU A 444 27.92 10.38 -14.44
C GLU A 444 28.27 9.05 -13.72
N THR A 445 28.69 8.06 -14.50
CA THR A 445 29.61 7.04 -13.97
C THR A 445 30.71 7.83 -13.29
N LYS A 446 30.71 7.86 -11.96
CA LYS A 446 31.91 8.20 -11.19
C LYS A 446 32.90 7.11 -11.52
N GLU A 447 33.63 7.27 -12.65
CA GLU A 447 34.91 6.62 -12.79
C GLU A 447 35.72 7.07 -11.57
N GLU A 448 36.14 6.14 -10.76
CA GLU A 448 37.06 6.41 -9.65
C GLU A 448 38.25 7.14 -10.26
N ILE A 449 38.37 8.42 -9.93
CA ILE A 449 39.50 9.23 -10.36
C ILE A 449 40.68 8.69 -9.57
N PRO A 450 41.74 8.15 -10.22
CA PRO A 450 42.90 7.64 -9.50
C PRO A 450 43.52 8.73 -8.62
N ASP A 451 44.00 8.34 -7.44
CA ASP A 451 44.61 9.26 -6.48
C ASP A 451 45.91 9.94 -6.98
N GLU A 452 46.50 9.42 -8.04
CA GLU A 452 47.65 10.03 -8.70
C GLU A 452 47.22 11.21 -9.57
N LEU A 453 47.63 12.40 -9.18
CA LEU A 453 47.24 13.67 -9.82
C LEU A 453 47.49 13.66 -11.33
N GLU A 454 48.59 13.08 -11.80
CA GLU A 454 49.00 13.09 -13.20
C GLU A 454 48.08 12.20 -14.04
N VAL A 455 47.66 11.06 -13.51
CA VAL A 455 46.68 10.13 -14.16
C VAL A 455 45.29 10.77 -14.18
N ALA A 456 44.86 11.41 -13.10
CA ALA A 456 43.59 12.13 -13.03
C ALA A 456 43.50 13.30 -14.03
N VAL A 457 44.59 14.04 -14.17
CA VAL A 457 44.68 15.14 -15.17
C VAL A 457 44.62 14.59 -16.58
N ARG A 458 45.28 13.48 -16.88
CA ARG A 458 45.26 12.83 -18.20
C ARG A 458 43.87 12.37 -18.60
N ILE A 459 43.16 11.70 -17.71
CA ILE A 459 41.78 11.26 -17.89
C ILE A 459 40.88 12.45 -18.18
N HIS A 460 41.01 13.52 -17.39
CA HIS A 460 40.22 14.73 -17.56
C HIS A 460 40.50 15.41 -18.90
N VAL A 461 41.74 15.52 -19.32
CA VAL A 461 42.12 16.12 -20.61
C VAL A 461 41.58 15.32 -21.80
N LYS A 462 41.69 13.98 -21.77
CA LYS A 462 41.12 13.10 -22.80
C LYS A 462 39.61 13.26 -22.91
N ARG A 463 38.89 13.29 -21.79
CA ARG A 463 37.44 13.48 -21.74
C ARG A 463 36.99 14.85 -22.31
N VAL A 464 37.69 15.92 -21.98
CA VAL A 464 37.39 17.23 -22.53
C VAL A 464 37.75 17.30 -24.04
N TYR A 465 38.80 16.61 -24.45
CA TYR A 465 39.18 16.54 -25.88
C TYR A 465 38.10 15.82 -26.73
N GLU A 466 37.57 14.74 -26.26
CA GLU A 466 36.43 14.05 -26.89
C GLU A 466 35.16 14.90 -26.90
N LYS A 467 34.86 15.58 -25.80
CA LYS A 467 33.68 16.48 -25.69
C LYS A 467 33.69 17.62 -26.70
N TYR A 468 34.86 18.07 -27.14
CA TYR A 468 35.02 19.11 -28.14
C TYR A 468 35.43 18.57 -29.53
N ASP A 469 34.91 17.41 -29.89
CA ASP A 469 35.08 16.77 -31.21
C ASP A 469 36.54 16.60 -31.60
N ARG A 470 37.41 16.31 -30.66
CA ARG A 470 38.86 16.16 -30.83
C ARG A 470 39.57 17.42 -31.38
N ASN A 471 38.99 18.58 -31.05
CA ASN A 471 39.55 19.88 -31.46
C ASN A 471 40.51 20.42 -30.39
N LEU A 472 41.80 20.34 -30.63
CA LEU A 472 42.86 20.74 -29.68
C LEU A 472 42.76 22.18 -29.22
N THR A 473 42.31 23.08 -30.10
CA THR A 473 42.19 24.52 -29.78
C THR A 473 41.05 24.78 -28.81
N ARG A 474 39.88 24.26 -29.11
CA ARG A 474 38.71 24.40 -28.23
C ARG A 474 38.92 23.69 -26.86
N THR A 475 39.62 22.56 -26.88
CA THR A 475 39.97 21.85 -25.65
C THR A 475 40.92 22.68 -24.79
N ALA A 476 41.95 23.29 -25.38
CA ALA A 476 42.90 24.14 -24.66
C ALA A 476 42.23 25.36 -24.06
N GLU A 477 41.31 26.01 -24.80
CA GLU A 477 40.48 27.11 -24.29
C GLU A 477 39.59 26.70 -23.13
N ALA A 478 38.89 25.55 -23.26
CA ALA A 478 38.01 25.04 -22.24
C ALA A 478 38.75 24.69 -20.95
N LEU A 479 39.94 24.11 -21.08
CA LEU A 479 40.82 23.71 -19.93
C LEU A 479 41.65 24.91 -19.41
N LYS A 480 41.56 26.07 -20.03
CA LYS A 480 42.42 27.24 -19.75
C LYS A 480 43.91 26.88 -19.70
N ALA A 481 44.35 26.01 -20.58
CA ALA A 481 45.69 25.46 -20.65
C ALA A 481 46.35 25.77 -22.02
N ALA A 482 47.68 25.79 -22.08
CA ALA A 482 48.38 25.94 -23.33
C ALA A 482 48.17 24.70 -24.24
N ARG A 483 48.08 24.90 -25.57
CA ARG A 483 47.90 23.79 -26.53
C ARG A 483 48.94 22.68 -26.39
N ASN A 484 50.17 23.08 -26.15
CA ASN A 484 51.28 22.12 -25.94
C ASN A 484 51.11 21.28 -24.67
N THR A 485 50.52 21.85 -23.61
CA THR A 485 50.21 21.16 -22.39
C THR A 485 49.10 20.11 -22.62
N VAL A 486 48.04 20.47 -23.33
CA VAL A 486 46.96 19.56 -23.70
C VAL A 486 47.49 18.45 -24.60
N LYS A 487 48.35 18.75 -25.58
CA LYS A 487 48.95 17.80 -26.48
C LYS A 487 49.81 16.78 -25.72
N LYS A 488 50.63 17.23 -24.73
CA LYS A 488 51.45 16.37 -23.89
C LYS A 488 50.62 15.26 -23.17
N TYR A 489 49.43 15.60 -22.64
CA TYR A 489 48.56 14.66 -21.94
C TYR A 489 47.73 13.76 -22.88
N LEU A 490 47.75 14.01 -24.21
CA LEU A 490 47.08 13.19 -25.22
C LEU A 490 48.03 12.19 -25.92
N GLU A 491 49.37 12.45 -25.96
CA GLU A 491 50.37 11.69 -26.71
C GLU A 491 51.00 10.54 -25.90
N ASP A 492 50.85 10.48 -24.59
CA ASP A 492 51.26 9.36 -23.72
C ASP A 492 50.02 8.57 -23.21
#